data_918c8d7a97e468c931ded868bcc03779
#
_entry.id   918c8d7a97e468c931ded868bcc03779
#
_cell.length_a   1.000
_cell.length_b   1.000
_cell.length_c   1.000
_cell.angle_alpha   90.00
_cell.angle_beta   90.00
_cell.angle_gamma   90.00
#
_symmetry.space_group_name_H-M   'P 1'
#
loop_
_entity.id
_entity.type
_entity.pdbx_description
1 polymer ?
#
loop_
_entity_poly.entity_id
_entity_poly.type
_entity_poly.pdbx_seq_one_letter_code
_entity_poly.pdbx_strand_id
1 'polypeptide(L)'
;MAIFKVLLDFVIFSVSDKLIFYRNVILKLTANPTYLTPDPTLIQLKAAVDSLEQAMLAAQDGGHTAVSAMHDHDKSTTLMFRNLAHYVDKLAIGDETKILTSGFHPSNQALAHEKVELTVNDGNNSGAVNLGGKAHPKGGAYIWQKSTKENPLLEADWATITMTTQAHCYVESLTPATYVYFRYCVVTPTGITDYCAPVRK
;
A
#
# COMPACT_ATOMS: atom_id res chain seq x y z
N MET A 1 5.89 12.90 11.88
CA MET A 1 7.16 12.16 11.68
C MET A 1 6.80 10.82 11.06
N ALA A 2 7.46 10.42 9.98
CA ALA A 2 7.20 9.13 9.34
C ALA A 2 7.70 8.01 10.26
N ILE A 3 6.92 6.96 10.45
CA ILE A 3 7.29 5.80 11.26
C ILE A 3 7.55 4.63 10.31
N PHE A 4 8.80 4.22 10.19
CA PHE A 4 9.20 3.07 9.40
C PHE A 4 9.12 1.78 10.22
N LYS A 5 8.85 0.66 9.54
CA LYS A 5 8.89 -0.69 10.11
C LYS A 5 9.81 -1.56 9.26
N VAL A 6 10.29 -2.64 9.82
CA VAL A 6 11.04 -3.65 9.06
C VAL A 6 10.10 -4.33 8.06
N LEU A 7 10.50 -4.36 6.79
CA LEU A 7 9.77 -5.08 5.74
C LEU A 7 10.13 -6.57 5.80
N LEU A 8 9.12 -7.43 5.75
CA LEU A 8 9.31 -8.89 5.74
C LEU A 8 9.33 -9.46 4.31
N ASP A 9 9.93 -8.73 3.38
CA ASP A 9 10.01 -9.08 1.96
C ASP A 9 10.82 -10.36 1.70
N PHE A 10 11.82 -10.63 2.55
CA PHE A 10 12.62 -11.86 2.46
C PHE A 10 11.81 -13.16 2.54
N VAL A 11 10.59 -13.10 3.08
CA VAL A 11 9.74 -14.30 3.23
C VAL A 11 9.41 -14.93 1.87
N ILE A 12 9.26 -14.11 0.84
CA ILE A 12 8.92 -14.54 -0.53
C ILE A 12 10.14 -14.80 -1.42
N PHE A 13 11.35 -14.60 -0.91
CA PHE A 13 12.58 -14.83 -1.66
C PHE A 13 12.79 -16.32 -1.94
N SER A 14 13.53 -16.62 -2.98
CA SER A 14 14.06 -17.98 -3.21
C SER A 14 14.99 -18.38 -2.05
N VAL A 15 15.20 -19.69 -1.84
CA VAL A 15 16.10 -20.17 -0.77
C VAL A 15 17.53 -19.62 -0.95
N SER A 16 18.00 -19.53 -2.19
CA SER A 16 19.31 -18.95 -2.52
C SER A 16 19.39 -17.46 -2.14
N ASP A 17 18.37 -16.69 -2.49
CA ASP A 17 18.33 -15.25 -2.16
C ASP A 17 18.18 -15.03 -0.67
N LYS A 18 17.41 -15.88 0.03
CA LYS A 18 17.32 -15.87 1.50
C LYS A 18 18.67 -16.07 2.15
N LEU A 19 19.48 -17.02 1.68
CA LEU A 19 20.81 -17.27 2.23
C LEU A 19 21.71 -16.04 2.11
N ILE A 20 21.70 -15.38 0.95
CA ILE A 20 22.47 -14.15 0.72
C ILE A 20 21.98 -13.06 1.65
N PHE A 21 20.66 -12.85 1.73
CA PHE A 21 20.05 -11.84 2.58
C PHE A 21 20.35 -12.08 4.06
N TYR A 22 20.15 -13.31 4.55
CA TYR A 22 20.39 -13.67 5.95
C TYR A 22 21.84 -13.48 6.37
N ARG A 23 22.79 -13.84 5.51
CA ARG A 23 24.21 -13.59 5.76
C ARG A 23 24.54 -12.10 5.84
N ASN A 24 23.94 -11.29 4.97
CA ASN A 24 24.11 -9.85 5.03
C ASN A 24 23.55 -9.26 6.35
N VAL A 25 22.37 -9.69 6.79
CA VAL A 25 21.78 -9.25 8.06
C VAL A 25 22.67 -9.62 9.24
N ILE A 26 23.17 -10.86 9.30
CA ILE A 26 24.09 -11.31 10.37
C ILE A 26 25.36 -10.46 10.37
N LEU A 27 25.94 -10.20 9.19
CA LEU A 27 27.15 -9.37 9.06
C LEU A 27 26.91 -7.94 9.58
N LYS A 28 25.77 -7.33 9.22
CA LYS A 28 25.39 -5.96 9.61
C LYS A 28 25.07 -5.84 11.10
N LEU A 29 24.58 -6.90 11.73
CA LEU A 29 24.31 -6.93 13.16
C LEU A 29 25.57 -7.28 13.98
N THR A 30 26.59 -7.86 13.37
CA THR A 30 27.85 -8.18 14.05
C THR A 30 28.54 -6.88 14.47
N ALA A 31 28.83 -6.74 15.77
CA ALA A 31 29.42 -5.54 16.37
C ALA A 31 28.63 -4.23 16.14
N ASN A 32 27.34 -4.30 15.87
CA ASN A 32 26.49 -3.13 15.72
C ASN A 32 26.10 -2.58 17.11
N PRO A 33 26.47 -1.33 17.45
CA PRO A 33 26.24 -0.76 18.78
C PRO A 33 24.75 -0.56 19.09
N THR A 34 23.89 -0.54 18.09
CA THR A 34 22.43 -0.39 18.28
C THR A 34 21.77 -1.70 18.69
N TYR A 35 22.33 -2.86 18.29
CA TYR A 35 21.73 -4.18 18.44
C TYR A 35 22.64 -5.13 19.23
N LEU A 36 22.85 -4.83 20.51
CA LEU A 36 23.82 -5.54 21.35
C LEU A 36 23.41 -6.96 21.74
N THR A 37 22.12 -7.20 21.88
CA THR A 37 21.56 -8.48 22.36
C THR A 37 20.45 -8.99 21.44
N PRO A 38 20.78 -9.40 20.20
CA PRO A 38 19.76 -9.89 19.28
C PRO A 38 19.11 -11.18 19.80
N ASP A 39 17.80 -11.27 19.60
CA ASP A 39 17.00 -12.45 19.90
C ASP A 39 16.23 -12.86 18.62
N PRO A 40 16.56 -14.02 18.03
CA PRO A 40 17.59 -15.01 18.38
C PRO A 40 19.02 -14.50 18.30
N THR A 41 19.94 -15.16 19.03
CA THR A 41 21.36 -14.78 19.05
C THR A 41 22.01 -14.97 17.68
N LEU A 42 23.04 -14.18 17.37
CA LEU A 42 23.77 -14.29 16.09
C LEU A 42 24.37 -15.67 15.87
N ILE A 43 24.78 -16.37 16.94
CA ILE A 43 25.28 -17.74 16.86
C ILE A 43 24.21 -18.70 16.39
N GLN A 44 23.00 -18.61 16.96
CA GLN A 44 21.85 -19.44 16.56
C GLN A 44 21.43 -19.15 15.12
N LEU A 45 21.38 -17.86 14.74
CA LEU A 45 21.04 -17.47 13.39
C LEU A 45 22.05 -18.01 12.36
N LYS A 46 23.36 -17.90 12.67
CA LYS A 46 24.40 -18.45 11.79
C LYS A 46 24.28 -19.96 11.64
N ALA A 47 24.08 -20.69 12.73
CA ALA A 47 23.90 -22.14 12.68
C ALA A 47 22.66 -22.55 11.86
N ALA A 48 21.56 -21.81 11.97
CA ALA A 48 20.34 -22.06 11.18
C ALA A 48 20.59 -21.80 9.67
N VAL A 49 21.29 -20.73 9.32
CA VAL A 49 21.63 -20.43 7.93
C VAL A 49 22.59 -21.46 7.34
N ASP A 50 23.60 -21.91 8.09
CA ASP A 50 24.51 -22.95 7.65
C ASP A 50 23.79 -24.30 7.46
N SER A 51 22.85 -24.65 8.35
CA SER A 51 22.01 -25.85 8.22
C SER A 51 21.09 -25.78 6.99
N LEU A 52 20.50 -24.61 6.71
CA LEU A 52 19.67 -24.40 5.52
C LEU A 52 20.48 -24.54 4.24
N GLU A 53 21.70 -24.00 4.20
CA GLU A 53 22.60 -24.14 3.07
C GLU A 53 22.96 -25.59 2.80
N GLN A 54 23.32 -26.36 3.85
CA GLN A 54 23.61 -27.80 3.72
C GLN A 54 22.39 -28.57 3.20
N ALA A 55 21.20 -28.26 3.73
CA ALA A 55 19.96 -28.88 3.26
C ALA A 55 19.64 -28.53 1.80
N MET A 56 19.93 -27.28 1.38
CA MET A 56 19.78 -26.86 -0.02
C MET A 56 20.72 -27.60 -0.95
N LEU A 57 21.99 -27.79 -0.56
CA LEU A 57 22.97 -28.56 -1.34
C LEU A 57 22.54 -30.05 -1.42
N ALA A 58 22.10 -30.65 -0.32
CA ALA A 58 21.61 -32.01 -0.31
C ALA A 58 20.36 -32.22 -1.19
N ALA A 59 19.51 -31.18 -1.31
CA ALA A 59 18.30 -31.23 -2.13
C ALA A 59 18.59 -31.18 -3.64
N GLN A 60 19.77 -30.69 -4.06
CA GLN A 60 20.15 -30.65 -5.49
C GLN A 60 20.31 -32.06 -6.10
N ASP A 61 20.88 -32.99 -5.33
CA ASP A 61 21.12 -34.37 -5.74
C ASP A 61 20.17 -35.37 -5.06
N GLY A 62 19.31 -34.90 -4.18
CA GLY A 62 18.44 -35.70 -3.34
C GLY A 62 17.01 -35.86 -3.85
N GLY A 63 16.35 -36.96 -3.41
CA GLY A 63 14.94 -37.19 -3.70
C GLY A 63 14.00 -36.34 -2.84
N HIS A 64 12.69 -36.69 -2.88
CA HIS A 64 11.63 -35.96 -2.16
C HIS A 64 11.91 -35.70 -0.68
N THR A 65 12.60 -36.64 0.01
CA THR A 65 12.96 -36.50 1.42
C THR A 65 13.92 -35.33 1.66
N ALA A 66 14.96 -35.19 0.82
CA ALA A 66 15.92 -34.10 0.95
C ALA A 66 15.28 -32.73 0.65
N VAL A 67 14.40 -32.66 -0.34
CA VAL A 67 13.63 -31.46 -0.66
C VAL A 67 12.69 -31.10 0.50
N SER A 68 12.02 -32.06 1.11
CA SER A 68 11.16 -31.84 2.28
C SER A 68 11.97 -31.31 3.46
N ALA A 69 13.13 -31.89 3.75
CA ALA A 69 14.03 -31.42 4.81
C ALA A 69 14.51 -29.98 4.55
N MET A 70 14.85 -29.64 3.31
CA MET A 70 15.21 -28.25 2.95
C MET A 70 14.06 -27.28 3.23
N HIS A 71 12.81 -27.63 2.92
CA HIS A 71 11.65 -26.79 3.22
C HIS A 71 11.42 -26.62 4.73
N ASP A 72 11.66 -27.65 5.54
CA ASP A 72 11.54 -27.55 6.99
C ASP A 72 12.63 -26.64 7.58
N HIS A 73 13.86 -26.73 7.08
CA HIS A 73 14.94 -25.80 7.44
C HIS A 73 14.62 -24.37 6.99
N ASP A 74 14.07 -24.15 5.80
CA ASP A 74 13.67 -22.84 5.32
C ASP A 74 12.59 -22.22 6.22
N LYS A 75 11.56 -22.97 6.57
CA LYS A 75 10.49 -22.50 7.46
C LYS A 75 11.04 -22.10 8.84
N SER A 76 11.87 -22.95 9.45
CA SER A 76 12.42 -22.68 10.78
C SER A 76 13.36 -21.48 10.77
N THR A 77 14.24 -21.38 9.79
CA THR A 77 15.15 -20.23 9.62
C THR A 77 14.38 -18.93 9.35
N THR A 78 13.39 -18.98 8.46
CA THR A 78 12.52 -17.83 8.18
C THR A 78 11.80 -17.34 9.43
N LEU A 79 11.33 -18.25 10.31
CA LEU A 79 10.71 -17.87 11.58
C LEU A 79 11.71 -17.16 12.51
N MET A 80 12.95 -17.65 12.60
CA MET A 80 13.98 -17.01 13.40
C MET A 80 14.29 -15.59 12.90
N PHE A 81 14.37 -15.38 11.59
CA PHE A 81 14.58 -14.04 11.02
C PHE A 81 13.35 -13.12 11.16
N ARG A 82 12.13 -13.64 11.21
CA ARG A 82 10.95 -12.85 11.59
C ARG A 82 11.04 -12.36 13.05
N ASN A 83 11.45 -13.21 13.97
CA ASN A 83 11.64 -12.82 15.37
C ASN A 83 12.74 -11.76 15.49
N LEU A 84 13.84 -11.92 14.75
CA LEU A 84 14.89 -10.91 14.67
C LEU A 84 14.39 -9.58 14.09
N ALA A 85 13.54 -9.61 13.08
CA ALA A 85 12.92 -8.41 12.50
C ALA A 85 12.07 -7.66 13.54
N HIS A 86 11.30 -8.37 14.35
CA HIS A 86 10.56 -7.77 15.48
C HIS A 86 11.47 -7.16 16.54
N TYR A 87 12.60 -7.81 16.84
CA TYR A 87 13.60 -7.24 17.74
C TYR A 87 14.18 -5.94 17.17
N VAL A 88 14.51 -5.90 15.88
CA VAL A 88 15.00 -4.69 15.19
C VAL A 88 13.95 -3.59 15.22
N ASP A 89 12.69 -3.87 14.89
CA ASP A 89 11.58 -2.91 14.96
C ASP A 89 11.45 -2.27 16.34
N LYS A 90 11.53 -3.10 17.38
CA LYS A 90 11.42 -2.63 18.77
C LYS A 90 12.51 -1.64 19.14
N LEU A 91 13.75 -1.83 18.67
CA LEU A 91 14.88 -0.96 18.97
C LEU A 91 15.00 0.22 18.01
N ALA A 92 14.58 0.07 16.77
CA ALA A 92 14.61 1.13 15.77
C ALA A 92 13.60 2.24 16.09
N ILE A 93 12.47 1.94 16.73
CA ILE A 93 11.40 2.91 17.09
C ILE A 93 10.99 3.77 15.90
N GLY A 94 10.86 3.15 14.72
CA GLY A 94 10.46 3.84 13.49
C GLY A 94 11.57 4.66 12.80
N ASP A 95 12.81 4.54 13.21
CA ASP A 95 13.97 5.19 12.58
C ASP A 95 14.47 4.37 11.40
N GLU A 96 14.35 4.94 10.19
CA GLU A 96 14.77 4.31 8.93
C GLU A 96 16.26 3.97 8.93
N THR A 97 17.11 4.89 9.41
CA THR A 97 18.56 4.70 9.42
C THR A 97 18.96 3.50 10.28
N LYS A 98 18.34 3.36 11.45
CA LYS A 98 18.57 2.20 12.31
C LYS A 98 18.17 0.89 11.63
N ILE A 99 17.01 0.85 10.96
CA ILE A 99 16.59 -0.34 10.21
C ILE A 99 17.61 -0.68 9.13
N LEU A 100 18.05 0.29 8.33
CA LEU A 100 19.03 0.08 7.27
C LEU A 100 20.39 -0.43 7.81
N THR A 101 20.82 0.05 8.98
CA THR A 101 22.08 -0.43 9.60
C THR A 101 22.01 -1.88 10.06
N SER A 102 20.81 -2.45 10.24
CA SER A 102 20.62 -3.86 10.59
C SER A 102 20.69 -4.80 9.37
N GLY A 103 20.63 -4.26 8.16
CA GLY A 103 20.59 -5.03 6.91
C GLY A 103 19.18 -5.43 6.46
N PHE A 104 18.14 -5.12 7.24
CA PHE A 104 16.75 -5.23 6.80
C PHE A 104 16.33 -4.02 5.96
N HIS A 105 15.26 -4.19 5.18
CA HIS A 105 14.67 -3.12 4.41
C HIS A 105 13.59 -2.41 5.24
N PRO A 106 13.53 -1.07 5.24
CA PRO A 106 12.44 -0.32 5.84
C PRO A 106 11.19 -0.40 4.96
N SER A 107 10.00 -0.35 5.58
CA SER A 107 8.75 -0.26 4.87
C SER A 107 8.66 1.06 4.10
N ASN A 108 8.12 1.01 2.88
CA ASN A 108 7.82 2.23 2.15
C ASN A 108 6.74 3.02 2.90
N GLN A 109 6.96 4.32 3.04
CA GLN A 109 5.90 5.21 3.51
C GLN A 109 4.79 5.24 2.47
N ALA A 110 3.55 5.05 2.93
CA ALA A 110 2.41 5.31 2.09
C ALA A 110 2.46 6.80 1.68
N LEU A 111 2.70 7.06 0.40
CA LEU A 111 2.51 8.41 -0.13
C LEU A 111 1.04 8.77 0.09
N ALA A 112 0.81 9.93 0.72
CA ALA A 112 -0.53 10.48 0.79
C ALA A 112 -0.96 10.78 -0.65
N HIS A 113 -1.74 9.89 -1.24
CA HIS A 113 -2.40 10.17 -2.51
C HIS A 113 -3.42 11.27 -2.26
N GLU A 114 -3.19 12.43 -2.85
CA GLU A 114 -4.19 13.47 -2.88
C GLU A 114 -5.39 12.93 -3.66
N LYS A 115 -6.51 12.73 -2.95
CA LYS A 115 -7.70 12.18 -3.57
C LYS A 115 -8.25 13.22 -4.54
N VAL A 116 -8.35 12.86 -5.81
CA VAL A 116 -8.97 13.71 -6.84
C VAL A 116 -10.35 14.15 -6.34
N GLU A 117 -10.65 15.44 -6.49
CA GLU A 117 -11.90 16.02 -5.98
C GLU A 117 -13.13 15.35 -6.60
N LEU A 118 -13.11 15.13 -7.90
CA LEU A 118 -14.20 14.48 -8.65
C LEU A 118 -13.63 13.41 -9.57
N THR A 119 -14.19 12.20 -9.49
CA THR A 119 -13.94 11.09 -10.41
C THR A 119 -15.19 10.77 -11.19
N VAL A 120 -15.07 10.50 -12.49
CA VAL A 120 -16.17 10.11 -13.38
C VAL A 120 -15.78 8.79 -14.05
N ASN A 121 -16.42 7.70 -13.62
CA ASN A 121 -16.18 6.36 -14.14
C ASN A 121 -17.38 5.89 -14.97
N ASP A 122 -17.15 4.96 -15.88
CA ASP A 122 -18.26 4.34 -16.64
C ASP A 122 -19.20 3.59 -15.69
N GLY A 123 -20.47 3.69 -15.97
CA GLY A 123 -21.52 2.90 -15.32
C GLY A 123 -21.64 1.51 -15.93
N ASN A 124 -22.62 0.75 -15.43
CA ASN A 124 -22.85 -0.62 -15.89
C ASN A 124 -23.50 -0.68 -17.30
N ASN A 125 -24.13 0.39 -17.72
CA ASN A 125 -24.87 0.48 -18.99
C ASN A 125 -24.36 1.64 -19.85
N SER A 126 -24.49 1.55 -21.15
CA SER A 126 -24.21 2.67 -22.07
C SER A 126 -25.06 3.88 -21.70
N GLY A 127 -24.42 5.07 -21.62
CA GLY A 127 -25.07 6.30 -21.17
C GLY A 127 -25.24 6.42 -19.65
N ALA A 128 -24.56 5.57 -18.87
CA ALA A 128 -24.50 5.69 -17.41
C ALA A 128 -23.09 5.99 -16.92
N VAL A 129 -22.97 6.77 -15.85
CA VAL A 129 -21.71 7.09 -15.19
C VAL A 129 -21.82 7.06 -13.67
N ASN A 130 -20.74 6.68 -13.02
CA ASN A 130 -20.55 6.76 -11.58
C ASN A 130 -19.70 7.99 -11.24
N LEU A 131 -20.29 8.93 -10.52
CA LEU A 131 -19.61 10.11 -9.99
C LEU A 131 -19.12 9.82 -8.56
N GLY A 132 -17.86 10.08 -8.27
CA GLY A 132 -17.29 9.96 -6.95
C GLY A 132 -16.62 11.26 -6.52
N GLY A 133 -17.12 11.90 -5.47
CA GLY A 133 -16.56 13.11 -4.89
C GLY A 133 -15.65 12.83 -3.68
N LYS A 134 -14.92 13.83 -3.25
CA LYS A 134 -14.18 13.82 -1.99
C LYS A 134 -15.18 13.96 -0.83
N ALA A 135 -15.14 13.04 0.14
CA ALA A 135 -16.01 13.14 1.30
C ALA A 135 -15.64 14.36 2.15
N HIS A 136 -16.66 15.16 2.50
CA HIS A 136 -16.44 16.31 3.39
C HIS A 136 -16.27 15.84 4.83
N PRO A 137 -15.27 16.35 5.60
CA PRO A 137 -14.92 15.84 6.94
C PRO A 137 -16.06 15.92 7.97
N LYS A 138 -16.95 16.91 7.82
CA LYS A 138 -18.10 17.12 8.71
C LYS A 138 -19.41 16.56 8.17
N GLY A 139 -19.36 15.76 7.10
CA GLY A 139 -20.56 15.36 6.37
C GLY A 139 -21.17 16.51 5.58
N GLY A 140 -22.32 16.29 4.98
CA GLY A 140 -23.06 17.28 4.19
C GLY A 140 -23.92 16.64 3.13
N ALA A 141 -24.71 17.46 2.43
CA ALA A 141 -25.43 17.05 1.22
C ALA A 141 -24.63 17.50 -0.02
N TYR A 142 -24.53 16.64 -1.02
CA TYR A 142 -23.79 16.88 -2.25
C TYR A 142 -24.77 17.27 -3.35
N ILE A 143 -24.60 18.43 -3.97
CA ILE A 143 -25.37 18.86 -5.14
C ILE A 143 -24.55 18.52 -6.38
N TRP A 144 -25.07 17.63 -7.21
CA TRP A 144 -24.43 17.18 -8.43
C TRP A 144 -25.00 17.92 -9.64
N GLN A 145 -24.14 18.42 -10.50
CA GLN A 145 -24.52 19.15 -11.69
C GLN A 145 -23.85 18.60 -12.93
N LYS A 146 -24.54 18.72 -14.09
CA LYS A 146 -24.00 18.39 -15.41
C LYS A 146 -24.17 19.55 -16.38
N SER A 147 -23.31 19.58 -17.39
CA SER A 147 -23.43 20.46 -18.55
C SER A 147 -23.05 19.71 -19.82
N THR A 148 -23.79 19.94 -20.90
CA THR A 148 -23.49 19.43 -22.24
C THR A 148 -22.80 20.47 -23.12
N LYS A 149 -22.55 21.65 -22.61
CA LYS A 149 -21.82 22.71 -23.34
C LYS A 149 -20.33 22.42 -23.37
N GLU A 150 -19.68 22.72 -24.47
CA GLU A 150 -18.25 22.41 -24.67
C GLU A 150 -17.31 23.16 -23.71
N ASN A 151 -17.74 24.28 -23.15
CA ASN A 151 -16.95 25.02 -22.17
C ASN A 151 -17.90 25.80 -21.23
N PRO A 152 -18.50 25.12 -20.20
CA PRO A 152 -19.53 25.73 -19.37
C PRO A 152 -18.89 26.77 -18.43
N LEU A 153 -18.95 28.04 -18.78
CA LEU A 153 -18.38 29.15 -18.01
C LEU A 153 -19.42 29.83 -17.10
N LEU A 154 -20.70 29.78 -17.48
CA LEU A 154 -21.77 30.46 -16.74
C LEU A 154 -22.53 29.49 -15.85
N GLU A 155 -23.02 29.96 -14.70
CA GLU A 155 -23.87 29.17 -13.82
C GLU A 155 -25.15 28.66 -14.51
N ALA A 156 -25.70 29.43 -15.46
CA ALA A 156 -26.84 29.03 -16.26
C ALA A 156 -26.59 27.83 -17.21
N ASP A 157 -25.32 27.48 -17.43
CA ASP A 157 -24.94 26.35 -18.28
C ASP A 157 -25.05 25.00 -17.55
N TRP A 158 -25.25 25.03 -16.23
CA TRP A 158 -25.27 23.86 -15.36
C TRP A 158 -26.68 23.47 -14.96
N ALA A 159 -27.00 22.21 -15.16
CA ALA A 159 -28.25 21.60 -14.70
C ALA A 159 -27.99 20.71 -13.49
N THR A 160 -28.76 20.90 -12.42
CA THR A 160 -28.70 20.01 -11.26
C THR A 160 -29.27 18.65 -11.63
N ILE A 161 -28.51 17.59 -11.35
CA ILE A 161 -28.90 16.20 -11.56
C ILE A 161 -29.70 15.70 -10.37
N THR A 162 -29.08 15.76 -9.19
CA THR A 162 -29.65 15.26 -7.94
C THR A 162 -28.86 15.81 -6.74
N MET A 163 -29.39 15.54 -5.54
CA MET A 163 -28.70 15.78 -4.28
C MET A 163 -28.59 14.46 -3.53
N THR A 164 -27.39 14.18 -2.99
CA THR A 164 -27.13 12.97 -2.21
C THR A 164 -26.49 13.30 -0.87
N THR A 165 -26.68 12.46 0.13
CA THR A 165 -25.99 12.59 1.43
C THR A 165 -24.64 11.89 1.42
N GLN A 166 -24.32 11.16 0.36
CA GLN A 166 -23.07 10.45 0.17
C GLN A 166 -22.27 11.10 -0.96
N ALA A 167 -20.94 11.02 -0.87
CA ALA A 167 -20.03 11.60 -1.86
C ALA A 167 -19.95 10.78 -3.15
N HIS A 168 -21.05 10.16 -3.57
CA HIS A 168 -21.18 9.47 -4.85
C HIS A 168 -22.60 9.62 -5.41
N CYS A 169 -22.69 9.55 -6.74
CA CYS A 169 -23.95 9.63 -7.47
C CYS A 169 -23.86 8.76 -8.71
N TYR A 170 -24.91 8.00 -8.97
CA TYR A 170 -25.08 7.25 -10.23
C TYR A 170 -26.00 8.03 -11.16
N VAL A 171 -25.54 8.29 -12.38
CA VAL A 171 -26.26 9.08 -13.38
C VAL A 171 -26.53 8.20 -14.58
N GLU A 172 -27.79 8.15 -15.02
CA GLU A 172 -28.24 7.40 -16.20
C GLU A 172 -28.80 8.33 -17.28
N SER A 173 -29.14 7.74 -18.39
CA SER A 173 -29.82 8.43 -19.51
C SER A 173 -28.99 9.59 -20.10
N LEU A 174 -27.69 9.46 -20.10
CA LEU A 174 -26.83 10.35 -20.85
C LEU A 174 -26.83 9.95 -22.33
N THR A 175 -26.78 10.92 -23.21
CA THR A 175 -26.70 10.65 -24.65
C THR A 175 -25.37 10.03 -24.98
N PRO A 176 -25.28 8.80 -25.52
CA PRO A 176 -24.02 8.20 -25.93
C PRO A 176 -23.26 9.05 -26.96
N ALA A 177 -21.95 8.94 -26.96
CA ALA A 177 -21.04 9.67 -27.84
C ALA A 177 -21.15 11.20 -27.77
N THR A 178 -21.57 11.75 -26.62
CA THR A 178 -21.57 13.17 -26.33
C THR A 178 -20.69 13.47 -25.12
N TYR A 179 -19.94 14.55 -25.16
CA TYR A 179 -19.18 14.99 -24.00
C TYR A 179 -20.11 15.66 -22.98
N VAL A 180 -19.98 15.26 -21.71
CA VAL A 180 -20.72 15.84 -20.60
C VAL A 180 -19.72 16.26 -19.51
N TYR A 181 -19.87 17.46 -19.01
CA TYR A 181 -19.10 17.96 -17.88
C TYR A 181 -19.88 17.75 -16.59
N PHE A 182 -19.18 17.38 -15.52
CA PHE A 182 -19.75 17.15 -14.19
C PHE A 182 -19.03 18.00 -13.16
N ARG A 183 -19.76 18.50 -12.18
CA ARG A 183 -19.20 19.15 -10.98
C ARG A 183 -20.12 18.91 -9.79
N TYR A 184 -19.62 19.14 -8.62
CA TYR A 184 -20.43 19.10 -7.39
C TYR A 184 -19.97 20.15 -6.40
N CYS A 185 -20.87 20.53 -5.47
CA CYS A 185 -20.56 21.27 -4.25
C CYS A 185 -21.19 20.57 -3.06
N VAL A 186 -20.80 20.98 -1.84
CA VAL A 186 -21.28 20.38 -0.58
C VAL A 186 -22.03 21.43 0.20
N VAL A 187 -23.27 21.10 0.62
CA VAL A 187 -24.07 21.89 1.54
C VAL A 187 -23.71 21.46 2.95
N THR A 188 -23.17 22.36 3.74
CA THR A 188 -22.79 22.14 5.12
C THR A 188 -23.65 23.01 6.05
N PRO A 189 -23.69 22.75 7.36
CA PRO A 189 -24.39 23.61 8.32
C PRO A 189 -23.89 25.07 8.32
N THR A 190 -22.67 25.30 7.82
CA THR A 190 -22.05 26.64 7.76
C THR A 190 -22.23 27.32 6.42
N GLY A 191 -22.83 26.66 5.41
CA GLY A 191 -23.05 27.20 4.06
C GLY A 191 -22.73 26.20 2.95
N ILE A 192 -22.83 26.65 1.72
CA ILE A 192 -22.51 25.89 0.49
C ILE A 192 -21.05 26.15 0.17
N THR A 193 -20.29 25.09 -0.13
CA THR A 193 -18.90 25.20 -0.59
C THR A 193 -18.84 25.65 -2.05
N ASP A 194 -17.66 26.07 -2.49
CA ASP A 194 -17.41 26.26 -3.91
C ASP A 194 -17.57 24.95 -4.67
N TYR A 195 -17.88 25.05 -5.97
CA TYR A 195 -17.92 23.89 -6.86
C TYR A 195 -16.52 23.36 -7.13
N CYS A 196 -16.36 22.06 -7.16
CA CYS A 196 -15.11 21.45 -7.61
C CYS A 196 -14.81 21.78 -9.09
N ALA A 197 -13.56 21.58 -9.50
CA ALA A 197 -13.17 21.71 -10.89
C ALA A 197 -13.99 20.75 -11.77
N PRO A 198 -14.55 21.21 -12.90
CA PRO A 198 -15.35 20.37 -13.78
C PRO A 198 -14.52 19.24 -14.42
N VAL A 199 -15.10 18.05 -14.45
CA VAL A 199 -14.52 16.86 -15.11
C VAL A 199 -15.38 16.48 -16.30
N ARG A 200 -14.73 16.30 -17.46
CA ARG A 200 -15.36 15.88 -18.71
C ARG A 200 -15.33 14.35 -18.83
N LYS A 201 -16.42 13.79 -19.29
CA LYS A 201 -16.54 12.39 -19.70
C LYS A 201 -17.04 12.30 -21.14
#